data_b0f319bea5d5786b16573a1d4def8567
#
_entry.id   b0f319bea5d5786b16573a1d4def8567
#
_cell.length_a   1.000
_cell.length_b   1.000
_cell.length_c   1.000
_cell.angle_alpha   90.00
_cell.angle_beta   90.00
_cell.angle_gamma   90.00
#
_symmetry.space_group_name_H-M   'P 1'
#
loop_
_entity.id
_entity.type
_entity.pdbx_description
1 polymer ?
#
loop_
_entity_poly.entity_id
_entity_poly.type
_entity_poly.pdbx_seq_one_letter_code
_entity_poly.pdbx_strand_id
1 'polypeptide(L)'
;LRFPQYEVASEKVSDAYTAAVAHSILPIMLTISLLCLFAFFAGLIDAAVGGGGLIQLPALFNLMPNMASTSLLGTNKLASACGTTFAARSFVGKVHIPWLLVLPAVASAFVMSFIGAAAVSYVPQQVVRPMVLVLIIIMAIYTFIKKDFGTTREARPIGPRERVLAIVIGGAIGFYDGLFGPGTGSFLIFLFIRVFGFDFILASACSKLVNIATNVAALAFFIPAGHVVYAVAAPMAVCNILGALTGTWIAVRRGAAFVRILFLVLLVLLIVKLSYDIFFK
;
A
#
# COMPACT_ATOMS: atom_id res chain seq x y z
N LEU A 1 -31.94 15.12 54.80
CA LEU A 1 -30.54 14.80 55.18
C LEU A 1 -29.78 14.47 53.88
N ARG A 2 -29.05 15.46 53.32
CA ARG A 2 -28.09 15.24 52.26
C ARG A 2 -26.78 14.76 52.91
N PHE A 3 -26.25 13.63 52.43
CA PHE A 3 -24.97 13.10 52.91
C PHE A 3 -23.87 13.53 51.92
N PRO A 4 -23.15 14.65 52.18
CA PRO A 4 -22.12 15.20 51.30
C PRO A 4 -20.97 14.25 51.00
N GLN A 5 -20.73 13.27 51.86
CA GLN A 5 -19.66 12.29 51.73
C GLN A 5 -19.87 11.32 50.53
N TYR A 6 -21.12 11.03 50.15
CA TYR A 6 -21.42 10.14 49.05
C TYR A 6 -21.29 10.86 47.67
N GLU A 7 -21.56 12.16 47.60
CA GLU A 7 -21.36 12.94 46.37
C GLU A 7 -19.89 13.08 46.03
N VAL A 8 -19.02 13.39 46.99
CA VAL A 8 -17.56 13.51 46.80
C VAL A 8 -16.92 12.17 46.45
N ALA A 9 -17.43 11.06 47.02
CA ALA A 9 -16.93 9.71 46.68
C ALA A 9 -17.35 9.29 45.25
N SER A 10 -18.56 9.61 44.80
CA SER A 10 -19.05 9.32 43.47
C SER A 10 -18.32 10.11 42.37
N GLU A 11 -18.03 11.39 42.65
CA GLU A 11 -17.27 12.26 41.75
C GLU A 11 -15.81 11.79 41.56
N LYS A 12 -15.13 11.42 42.64
CA LYS A 12 -13.78 10.87 42.59
C LYS A 12 -13.72 9.51 41.86
N VAL A 13 -14.72 8.67 41.99
CA VAL A 13 -14.82 7.39 41.26
C VAL A 13 -15.09 7.65 39.78
N SER A 14 -15.96 8.60 39.44
CA SER A 14 -16.22 9.01 38.07
C SER A 14 -14.97 9.58 37.39
N ASP A 15 -14.23 10.46 38.11
CA ASP A 15 -13.00 11.06 37.58
C ASP A 15 -11.89 10.02 37.38
N ALA A 16 -11.73 9.11 38.34
CA ALA A 16 -10.76 8.02 38.23
C ALA A 16 -11.11 7.05 37.07
N TYR A 17 -12.39 6.74 36.89
CA TYR A 17 -12.86 5.93 35.76
C TYR A 17 -12.65 6.65 34.42
N THR A 18 -13.01 7.92 34.35
CA THR A 18 -12.81 8.76 33.16
C THR A 18 -11.33 8.90 32.80
N ALA A 19 -10.47 9.11 33.79
CA ALA A 19 -9.03 9.16 33.60
C ALA A 19 -8.46 7.81 33.13
N ALA A 20 -8.90 6.68 33.70
CA ALA A 20 -8.48 5.34 33.28
C ALA A 20 -8.92 5.00 31.85
N VAL A 21 -10.15 5.36 31.47
CA VAL A 21 -10.68 5.21 30.11
C VAL A 21 -9.92 6.10 29.15
N ALA A 22 -9.67 7.36 29.49
CA ALA A 22 -8.89 8.27 28.66
C ALA A 22 -7.46 7.74 28.46
N HIS A 23 -6.82 7.22 29.50
CA HIS A 23 -5.46 6.68 29.44
C HIS A 23 -5.36 5.44 28.56
N SER A 24 -6.42 4.65 28.43
CA SER A 24 -6.46 3.47 27.55
C SER A 24 -6.83 3.80 26.09
N ILE A 25 -7.69 4.80 25.87
CA ILE A 25 -8.18 5.15 24.52
C ILE A 25 -7.19 6.06 23.78
N LEU A 26 -6.55 7.00 24.47
CA LEU A 26 -5.66 8.00 23.86
C LEU A 26 -4.54 7.39 23.00
N PRO A 27 -3.78 6.36 23.45
CA PRO A 27 -2.74 5.74 22.64
C PRO A 27 -3.31 5.03 21.41
N ILE A 28 -4.51 4.44 21.50
CA ILE A 28 -5.17 3.78 20.36
C ILE A 28 -5.57 4.84 19.31
N MET A 29 -6.19 5.94 19.74
CA MET A 29 -6.57 7.03 18.85
C MET A 29 -5.35 7.66 18.17
N LEU A 30 -4.26 7.86 18.91
CA LEU A 30 -3.00 8.38 18.35
C LEU A 30 -2.43 7.42 17.29
N THR A 31 -2.43 6.12 17.58
CA THR A 31 -1.97 5.10 16.62
C THR A 31 -2.79 5.13 15.34
N ILE A 32 -4.12 5.15 15.43
CA ILE A 32 -5.00 5.22 14.26
C ILE A 32 -4.79 6.52 13.48
N SER A 33 -4.65 7.66 14.17
CA SER A 33 -4.43 8.96 13.53
C SER A 33 -3.11 8.98 12.75
N LEU A 34 -2.04 8.43 13.31
CA LEU A 34 -0.75 8.29 12.63
C LEU A 34 -0.85 7.34 11.42
N LEU A 35 -1.54 6.22 11.56
CA LEU A 35 -1.77 5.29 10.45
C LEU A 35 -2.57 5.95 9.33
N CYS A 36 -3.57 6.76 9.65
CA CYS A 36 -4.33 7.55 8.69
C CYS A 36 -3.45 8.56 7.94
N LEU A 37 -2.56 9.25 8.65
CA LEU A 37 -1.60 10.16 8.04
C LEU A 37 -0.66 9.44 7.07
N PHE A 38 -0.09 8.29 7.48
CA PHE A 38 0.73 7.47 6.60
C PHE A 38 -0.06 6.89 5.43
N ALA A 39 -1.33 6.51 5.62
CA ALA A 39 -2.21 6.04 4.58
C ALA A 39 -2.51 7.14 3.53
N PHE A 40 -2.69 8.39 3.96
CA PHE A 40 -2.83 9.53 3.05
C PHE A 40 -1.58 9.69 2.18
N PHE A 41 -0.39 9.73 2.78
CA PHE A 41 0.86 9.83 2.02
C PHE A 41 1.10 8.60 1.14
N ALA A 42 0.74 7.41 1.62
CA ALA A 42 0.83 6.19 0.81
C ALA A 42 -0.06 6.27 -0.43
N GLY A 43 -1.31 6.70 -0.29
CA GLY A 43 -2.22 6.90 -1.41
C GLY A 43 -1.71 7.96 -2.40
N LEU A 44 -1.21 9.10 -1.88
CA LEU A 44 -0.65 10.18 -2.68
C LEU A 44 0.53 9.69 -3.53
N ILE A 45 1.45 8.96 -2.92
CA ILE A 45 2.64 8.45 -3.59
C ILE A 45 2.30 7.30 -4.54
N ASP A 46 1.41 6.39 -4.11
CA ASP A 46 0.94 5.30 -4.98
C ASP A 46 0.30 5.83 -6.26
N ALA A 47 -0.52 6.87 -6.13
CA ALA A 47 -1.17 7.48 -7.28
C ALA A 47 -0.17 8.09 -8.27
N ALA A 48 0.89 8.73 -7.77
CA ALA A 48 1.82 9.48 -8.59
C ALA A 48 2.97 8.64 -9.18
N VAL A 49 3.55 7.71 -8.40
CA VAL A 49 4.74 6.94 -8.83
C VAL A 49 4.63 5.43 -8.59
N GLY A 50 3.53 4.99 -7.96
CA GLY A 50 3.34 3.60 -7.55
C GLY A 50 4.28 3.21 -6.39
N GLY A 51 3.79 2.74 -5.28
CA GLY A 51 4.67 2.34 -4.17
C GLY A 51 4.14 2.72 -2.80
N GLY A 52 2.84 3.00 -2.68
CA GLY A 52 2.21 3.33 -1.41
C GLY A 52 2.45 2.32 -0.30
N GLY A 53 2.52 1.04 -0.66
CA GLY A 53 2.84 -0.04 0.28
C GLY A 53 4.21 0.09 0.94
N LEU A 54 5.17 0.78 0.31
CA LEU A 54 6.50 1.06 0.90
C LEU A 54 6.43 2.02 2.08
N ILE A 55 5.37 2.79 2.21
CA ILE A 55 5.12 3.69 3.35
C ILE A 55 4.16 3.05 4.33
N GLN A 56 3.06 2.51 3.83
CA GLN A 56 1.96 2.03 4.66
C GLN A 56 2.32 0.78 5.46
N LEU A 57 3.05 -0.18 4.86
CA LEU A 57 3.45 -1.40 5.56
C LEU A 57 4.43 -1.15 6.70
N PRO A 58 5.56 -0.42 6.53
CA PRO A 58 6.42 -0.07 7.65
C PRO A 58 5.69 0.68 8.77
N ALA A 59 4.77 1.58 8.41
CA ALA A 59 3.96 2.28 9.40
C ALA A 59 3.09 1.31 10.22
N LEU A 60 2.43 0.35 9.57
CA LEU A 60 1.66 -0.70 10.24
C LEU A 60 2.53 -1.56 11.14
N PHE A 61 3.68 -2.05 10.66
CA PHE A 61 4.60 -2.87 11.43
C PHE A 61 5.19 -2.14 12.64
N ASN A 62 5.46 -0.82 12.52
CA ASN A 62 5.99 -0.01 13.61
C ASN A 62 4.95 0.38 14.66
N LEU A 63 3.74 0.73 14.21
CA LEU A 63 2.70 1.24 15.11
C LEU A 63 1.84 0.11 15.71
N MET A 64 1.86 -1.09 15.13
CA MET A 64 1.13 -2.26 15.61
C MET A 64 2.05 -3.50 15.74
N PRO A 65 3.13 -3.43 16.56
CA PRO A 65 4.16 -4.47 16.60
C PRO A 65 3.65 -5.82 17.12
N ASN A 66 2.59 -5.84 17.92
CA ASN A 66 2.01 -7.04 18.52
C ASN A 66 1.00 -7.76 17.62
N MET A 67 0.66 -7.17 16.45
CA MET A 67 -0.28 -7.79 15.52
C MET A 67 0.42 -8.81 14.62
N ALA A 68 -0.33 -9.85 14.24
CA ALA A 68 0.15 -10.83 13.27
C ALA A 68 0.49 -10.18 11.92
N SER A 69 1.62 -10.57 11.34
CA SER A 69 2.08 -9.99 10.06
C SER A 69 1.05 -10.15 8.94
N THR A 70 0.37 -11.29 8.86
CA THR A 70 -0.72 -11.54 7.91
C THR A 70 -1.88 -10.56 8.07
N SER A 71 -2.23 -10.21 9.31
CA SER A 71 -3.30 -9.23 9.58
C SER A 71 -2.90 -7.82 9.18
N LEU A 72 -1.62 -7.45 9.35
CA LEU A 72 -1.11 -6.16 8.87
C LEU A 72 -1.06 -6.10 7.34
N LEU A 73 -0.67 -7.21 6.68
CA LEU A 73 -0.70 -7.31 5.23
C LEU A 73 -2.12 -7.20 4.67
N GLY A 74 -3.08 -7.95 5.22
CA GLY A 74 -4.49 -7.88 4.79
C GLY A 74 -5.11 -6.50 5.02
N THR A 75 -4.82 -5.86 6.17
CA THR A 75 -5.25 -4.49 6.48
C THR A 75 -4.70 -3.48 5.49
N ASN A 76 -3.40 -3.60 5.14
CA ASN A 76 -2.77 -2.80 4.09
C ASN A 76 -3.45 -2.99 2.74
N LYS A 77 -3.74 -4.24 2.35
CA LYS A 77 -4.38 -4.55 1.07
C LYS A 77 -5.76 -3.90 0.93
N LEU A 78 -6.56 -3.88 2.00
CA LEU A 78 -7.88 -3.24 1.97
C LEU A 78 -7.77 -1.73 1.75
N ALA A 79 -6.94 -1.04 2.52
CA ALA A 79 -6.73 0.40 2.37
C ALA A 79 -6.16 0.75 0.98
N SER A 80 -5.16 -0.02 0.50
CA SER A 80 -4.55 0.17 -0.82
C SER A 80 -5.53 -0.10 -1.97
N ALA A 81 -6.35 -1.15 -1.89
CA ALA A 81 -7.36 -1.47 -2.90
C ALA A 81 -8.31 -0.28 -3.14
N CYS A 82 -8.77 0.33 -2.04
CA CYS A 82 -9.64 1.50 -2.11
C CYS A 82 -8.95 2.68 -2.82
N GLY A 83 -7.77 3.11 -2.35
CA GLY A 83 -7.06 4.24 -2.95
C GLY A 83 -6.65 4.00 -4.40
N THR A 84 -6.12 2.80 -4.71
CA THR A 84 -5.72 2.45 -6.08
C THR A 84 -6.90 2.44 -7.04
N THR A 85 -8.10 2.03 -6.59
CA THR A 85 -9.32 2.06 -7.42
C THR A 85 -9.69 3.49 -7.82
N PHE A 86 -9.65 4.43 -6.87
CA PHE A 86 -9.91 5.85 -7.16
C PHE A 86 -8.83 6.48 -8.03
N ALA A 87 -7.55 6.14 -7.81
CA ALA A 87 -6.46 6.56 -8.68
C ALA A 87 -6.62 6.01 -10.11
N ALA A 88 -6.95 4.72 -10.25
CA ALA A 88 -7.17 4.08 -11.55
C ALA A 88 -8.24 4.78 -12.36
N ARG A 89 -9.39 5.11 -11.75
CA ARG A 89 -10.47 5.85 -12.41
C ARG A 89 -9.99 7.16 -13.02
N SER A 90 -9.07 7.85 -12.33
CA SER A 90 -8.54 9.13 -12.78
C SER A 90 -7.55 9.00 -13.96
N PHE A 91 -6.85 7.87 -14.09
CA PHE A 91 -5.92 7.63 -15.19
C PHE A 91 -6.58 6.96 -16.40
N VAL A 92 -7.41 5.93 -16.15
CA VAL A 92 -8.05 5.14 -17.22
C VAL A 92 -8.89 6.00 -18.16
N GLY A 93 -9.58 7.02 -17.64
CA GLY A 93 -10.36 7.94 -18.46
C GLY A 93 -9.56 8.88 -19.39
N LYS A 94 -8.21 8.85 -19.32
CA LYS A 94 -7.32 9.73 -20.08
C LYS A 94 -6.53 9.05 -21.18
N VAL A 95 -6.59 7.71 -21.26
CA VAL A 95 -5.78 6.91 -22.17
C VAL A 95 -6.60 5.78 -22.81
N HIS A 96 -6.16 5.34 -23.97
CA HIS A 96 -6.71 4.12 -24.60
C HIS A 96 -5.97 2.90 -24.09
N ILE A 97 -6.63 2.11 -23.25
CA ILE A 97 -6.06 0.90 -22.65
C ILE A 97 -5.97 -0.21 -23.72
N PRO A 98 -4.79 -0.81 -23.94
CA PRO A 98 -4.62 -1.94 -24.83
C PRO A 98 -5.12 -3.23 -24.17
N TRP A 99 -6.42 -3.44 -24.14
CA TRP A 99 -7.09 -4.52 -23.40
C TRP A 99 -6.57 -5.92 -23.77
N LEU A 100 -6.18 -6.14 -25.03
CA LEU A 100 -5.59 -7.41 -25.50
C LEU A 100 -4.28 -7.77 -24.78
N LEU A 101 -3.59 -6.78 -24.21
CA LEU A 101 -2.37 -6.97 -23.44
C LEU A 101 -2.66 -6.93 -21.94
N VAL A 102 -3.51 -6.01 -21.49
CA VAL A 102 -3.74 -5.75 -20.06
C VAL A 102 -4.61 -6.83 -19.42
N LEU A 103 -5.64 -7.34 -20.09
CA LEU A 103 -6.51 -8.38 -19.53
C LEU A 103 -5.77 -9.69 -19.21
N PRO A 104 -4.93 -10.25 -20.07
CA PRO A 104 -4.11 -11.42 -19.73
C PRO A 104 -3.17 -11.17 -18.53
N ALA A 105 -2.56 -9.97 -18.45
CA ALA A 105 -1.73 -9.58 -17.31
C ALA A 105 -2.55 -9.48 -16.01
N VAL A 106 -3.72 -8.88 -16.05
CA VAL A 106 -4.66 -8.78 -14.92
C VAL A 106 -5.10 -10.16 -14.43
N ALA A 107 -5.49 -11.05 -15.35
CA ALA A 107 -5.92 -12.40 -15.01
C ALA A 107 -4.81 -13.22 -14.35
N SER A 108 -3.60 -13.23 -14.93
CA SER A 108 -2.46 -13.94 -14.37
C SER A 108 -2.03 -13.34 -13.02
N ALA A 109 -2.04 -12.01 -12.90
CA ALA A 109 -1.71 -11.31 -11.66
C ALA A 109 -2.73 -11.64 -10.55
N PHE A 110 -4.02 -11.72 -10.87
CA PHE A 110 -5.06 -12.10 -9.92
C PHE A 110 -4.81 -13.50 -9.35
N VAL A 111 -4.65 -14.50 -10.22
CA VAL A 111 -4.42 -15.89 -9.79
C VAL A 111 -3.16 -16.00 -8.94
N MET A 112 -2.06 -15.42 -9.41
CA MET A 112 -0.77 -15.54 -8.74
C MET A 112 -0.71 -14.71 -7.44
N SER A 113 -1.45 -13.62 -7.34
CA SER A 113 -1.56 -12.85 -6.10
C SER A 113 -2.37 -13.59 -5.02
N PHE A 114 -3.42 -14.31 -5.40
CA PHE A 114 -4.14 -15.19 -4.47
C PHE A 114 -3.19 -16.26 -3.92
N ILE A 115 -2.41 -16.91 -4.79
CA ILE A 115 -1.41 -17.92 -4.39
C ILE A 115 -0.34 -17.29 -3.48
N GLY A 116 0.15 -16.08 -3.80
CA GLY A 116 1.12 -15.34 -2.98
C GLY A 116 0.57 -15.00 -1.60
N ALA A 117 -0.67 -14.54 -1.52
CA ALA A 117 -1.35 -14.25 -0.25
C ALA A 117 -1.57 -15.53 0.60
N ALA A 118 -1.86 -16.65 -0.02
CA ALA A 118 -1.91 -17.93 0.66
C ALA A 118 -0.52 -18.37 1.15
N ALA A 119 0.51 -18.21 0.31
CA ALA A 119 1.87 -18.62 0.62
C ALA A 119 2.46 -17.88 1.83
N VAL A 120 2.18 -16.58 2.01
CA VAL A 120 2.70 -15.81 3.15
C VAL A 120 2.18 -16.31 4.50
N SER A 121 1.03 -16.98 4.53
CA SER A 121 0.47 -17.56 5.76
C SER A 121 1.29 -18.74 6.30
N TYR A 122 2.12 -19.35 5.47
CA TYR A 122 3.05 -20.42 5.86
C TYR A 122 4.43 -19.89 6.28
N VAL A 123 4.70 -18.59 6.07
CA VAL A 123 5.98 -17.98 6.44
C VAL A 123 5.95 -17.61 7.94
N PRO A 124 6.94 -18.06 8.75
CA PRO A 124 7.01 -17.69 10.15
C PRO A 124 7.05 -16.17 10.34
N GLN A 125 6.31 -15.67 11.32
CA GLN A 125 6.16 -14.24 11.59
C GLN A 125 7.50 -13.53 11.80
N GLN A 126 8.49 -14.24 12.44
CA GLN A 126 9.83 -13.73 12.66
C GLN A 126 10.60 -13.43 11.36
N VAL A 127 10.23 -14.13 10.26
CA VAL A 127 10.87 -13.98 8.94
C VAL A 127 10.21 -12.88 8.10
N VAL A 128 8.88 -12.72 8.25
CA VAL A 128 8.10 -11.75 7.43
C VAL A 128 8.60 -10.32 7.64
N ARG A 129 8.84 -9.88 8.88
CA ARG A 129 9.26 -8.50 9.18
C ARG A 129 10.63 -8.15 8.60
N PRO A 130 11.72 -8.91 8.87
CA PRO A 130 13.01 -8.64 8.25
C PRO A 130 12.96 -8.69 6.72
N MET A 131 12.17 -9.62 6.17
CA MET A 131 12.03 -9.79 4.72
C MET A 131 11.34 -8.57 4.08
N VAL A 132 10.27 -8.04 4.71
CA VAL A 132 9.63 -6.78 4.29
C VAL A 132 10.62 -5.62 4.37
N LEU A 133 11.43 -5.52 5.44
CA LEU A 133 12.46 -4.47 5.57
C LEU A 133 13.47 -4.55 4.42
N VAL A 134 14.01 -5.72 4.13
CA VAL A 134 14.97 -5.92 3.04
C VAL A 134 14.37 -5.51 1.70
N LEU A 135 13.11 -5.91 1.43
CA LEU A 135 12.40 -5.54 0.21
C LEU A 135 12.20 -4.03 0.10
N ILE A 136 11.85 -3.36 1.20
CA ILE A 136 11.69 -1.90 1.23
C ILE A 136 13.03 -1.21 0.94
N ILE A 137 14.14 -1.68 1.50
CA ILE A 137 15.49 -1.14 1.25
C ILE A 137 15.87 -1.31 -0.23
N ILE A 138 15.66 -2.51 -0.79
CA ILE A 138 15.93 -2.78 -2.22
C ILE A 138 15.12 -1.83 -3.10
N MET A 139 13.83 -1.64 -2.77
CA MET A 139 12.94 -0.76 -3.52
C MET A 139 13.31 0.72 -3.35
N ALA A 140 13.78 1.13 -2.17
CA ALA A 140 14.29 2.48 -1.94
C ALA A 140 15.50 2.76 -2.84
N ILE A 141 16.48 1.86 -2.83
CA ILE A 141 17.68 1.93 -3.66
C ILE A 141 17.29 1.96 -5.15
N TYR A 142 16.39 1.06 -5.57
CA TYR A 142 15.89 1.02 -6.95
C TYR A 142 15.25 2.35 -7.37
N THR A 143 14.37 2.91 -6.54
CA THR A 143 13.67 4.16 -6.81
C THR A 143 14.64 5.36 -6.81
N PHE A 144 15.69 5.31 -5.98
CA PHE A 144 16.73 6.33 -5.93
C PHE A 144 17.60 6.35 -7.20
N ILE A 145 18.02 5.17 -7.67
CA ILE A 145 18.90 5.04 -8.84
C ILE A 145 18.16 5.35 -10.13
N LYS A 146 16.90 4.89 -10.27
CA LYS A 146 16.10 5.06 -11.49
C LYS A 146 15.48 6.46 -11.55
N LYS A 147 16.16 7.38 -12.22
CA LYS A 147 15.70 8.78 -12.40
C LYS A 147 14.71 8.96 -13.55
N ASP A 148 14.74 8.09 -14.56
CA ASP A 148 13.99 8.27 -15.81
C ASP A 148 12.68 7.48 -15.80
N PHE A 149 11.63 8.08 -15.24
CA PHE A 149 10.25 7.67 -15.50
C PHE A 149 9.71 8.48 -16.69
N GLY A 150 9.76 7.89 -17.91
CA GLY A 150 8.90 8.34 -18.99
C GLY A 150 9.45 9.35 -19.97
N THR A 151 10.61 9.11 -20.56
CA THR A 151 10.84 9.62 -21.92
C THR A 151 9.88 8.92 -22.86
N THR A 152 9.17 9.72 -23.67
CA THR A 152 8.27 9.23 -24.72
C THR A 152 8.96 8.16 -25.55
N ARG A 153 8.51 6.91 -25.43
CA ARG A 153 8.92 5.82 -26.31
C ARG A 153 7.75 5.50 -27.23
N GLU A 154 8.05 5.15 -28.46
CA GLU A 154 7.05 4.64 -29.37
C GLU A 154 6.49 3.31 -28.83
N ALA A 155 5.17 3.24 -28.67
CA ALA A 155 4.49 2.03 -28.28
C ALA A 155 4.81 0.90 -29.29
N ARG A 156 5.22 -0.24 -28.77
CA ARG A 156 5.53 -1.40 -29.62
C ARG A 156 4.24 -2.06 -30.11
N PRO A 157 4.22 -2.63 -31.31
CA PRO A 157 3.07 -3.41 -31.79
C PRO A 157 2.78 -4.56 -30.81
N ILE A 158 1.50 -4.75 -30.47
CA ILE A 158 1.06 -5.79 -29.55
C ILE A 158 0.83 -7.09 -30.33
N GLY A 159 1.84 -7.95 -30.32
CA GLY A 159 1.79 -9.30 -30.89
C GLY A 159 1.56 -10.40 -29.84
N PRO A 160 1.62 -11.67 -30.26
CA PRO A 160 1.51 -12.81 -29.35
C PRO A 160 2.62 -12.84 -28.29
N ARG A 161 3.84 -12.42 -28.66
CA ARG A 161 5.00 -12.35 -27.74
C ARG A 161 4.75 -11.35 -26.60
N GLU A 162 4.24 -10.17 -26.92
CA GLU A 162 3.94 -9.12 -25.94
C GLU A 162 2.84 -9.59 -24.97
N ARG A 163 1.85 -10.36 -25.44
CA ARG A 163 0.82 -10.95 -24.57
C ARG A 163 1.40 -12.00 -23.62
N VAL A 164 2.27 -12.87 -24.11
CA VAL A 164 2.96 -13.85 -23.23
C VAL A 164 3.82 -13.13 -22.19
N LEU A 165 4.57 -12.11 -22.59
CA LEU A 165 5.35 -11.30 -21.65
C LEU A 165 4.44 -10.60 -20.61
N ALA A 166 3.28 -10.11 -21.01
CA ALA A 166 2.32 -9.50 -20.11
C ALA A 166 1.76 -10.50 -19.06
N ILE A 167 1.48 -11.74 -19.48
CA ILE A 167 1.09 -12.85 -18.59
C ILE A 167 2.21 -13.15 -17.59
N VAL A 168 3.45 -13.30 -18.07
CA VAL A 168 4.60 -13.61 -17.20
C VAL A 168 4.87 -12.49 -16.21
N ILE A 169 4.89 -11.23 -16.67
CA ILE A 169 5.08 -10.04 -15.81
C ILE A 169 3.94 -9.92 -14.81
N GLY A 170 2.69 -10.04 -15.27
CA GLY A 170 1.51 -9.98 -14.41
C GLY A 170 1.55 -11.08 -13.35
N GLY A 171 1.86 -12.30 -13.71
CA GLY A 171 1.95 -13.43 -12.80
C GLY A 171 3.08 -13.29 -11.78
N ALA A 172 4.29 -12.97 -12.22
CA ALA A 172 5.44 -12.80 -11.33
C ALA A 172 5.25 -11.65 -10.33
N ILE A 173 4.82 -10.49 -10.83
CA ILE A 173 4.56 -9.33 -9.97
C ILE A 173 3.31 -9.56 -9.11
N GLY A 174 2.29 -10.25 -9.64
CA GLY A 174 1.10 -10.62 -8.88
C GLY A 174 1.43 -11.53 -7.70
N PHE A 175 2.24 -12.56 -7.88
CA PHE A 175 2.71 -13.42 -6.79
C PHE A 175 3.46 -12.62 -5.73
N TYR A 176 4.41 -11.78 -6.16
CA TYR A 176 5.14 -10.87 -5.26
C TYR A 176 4.20 -9.95 -4.49
N ASP A 177 3.20 -9.37 -5.17
CA ASP A 177 2.24 -8.46 -4.56
C ASP A 177 1.31 -9.16 -3.55
N GLY A 178 0.89 -10.39 -3.83
CA GLY A 178 0.13 -11.21 -2.90
C GLY A 178 0.94 -11.59 -1.68
N LEU A 179 2.22 -11.89 -1.86
CA LEU A 179 3.12 -12.31 -0.79
C LEU A 179 3.45 -11.14 0.16
N PHE A 180 3.79 -9.94 -0.39
CA PHE A 180 4.23 -8.77 0.37
C PHE A 180 3.65 -7.45 -0.12
N GLY A 181 3.87 -7.13 -1.39
CA GLY A 181 3.31 -5.99 -2.08
C GLY A 181 4.06 -4.65 -2.09
N PRO A 182 5.10 -4.38 -1.26
CA PRO A 182 5.75 -3.08 -1.30
C PRO A 182 6.34 -2.76 -2.67
N GLY A 183 5.96 -1.61 -3.27
CA GLY A 183 6.53 -1.17 -4.54
C GLY A 183 5.96 -1.81 -5.80
N THR A 184 4.98 -2.67 -5.72
CA THR A 184 4.34 -3.34 -6.86
C THR A 184 3.95 -2.37 -7.98
N GLY A 185 3.33 -1.24 -7.62
CA GLY A 185 2.95 -0.22 -8.59
C GLY A 185 4.13 0.35 -9.37
N SER A 186 5.24 0.65 -8.67
CA SER A 186 6.47 1.17 -9.31
C SER A 186 7.11 0.13 -10.25
N PHE A 187 7.14 -1.13 -9.85
CA PHE A 187 7.63 -2.21 -10.71
C PHE A 187 6.79 -2.36 -11.98
N LEU A 188 5.47 -2.37 -11.83
CA LEU A 188 4.55 -2.48 -12.97
C LEU A 188 4.71 -1.30 -13.92
N ILE A 189 4.73 -0.06 -13.42
CA ILE A 189 4.94 1.14 -14.24
C ILE A 189 6.26 1.02 -15.01
N PHE A 190 7.36 0.68 -14.32
CA PHE A 190 8.66 0.52 -14.96
C PHE A 190 8.66 -0.55 -16.04
N LEU A 191 8.07 -1.73 -15.77
CA LEU A 191 8.03 -2.82 -16.73
C LEU A 191 7.16 -2.47 -17.94
N PHE A 192 6.01 -1.81 -17.74
CA PHE A 192 5.16 -1.38 -18.84
C PHE A 192 5.87 -0.35 -19.74
N ILE A 193 6.63 0.59 -19.16
CA ILE A 193 7.46 1.54 -19.92
C ILE A 193 8.59 0.80 -20.65
N ARG A 194 9.34 -0.07 -19.95
CA ARG A 194 10.57 -0.65 -20.49
C ARG A 194 10.31 -1.74 -21.52
N VAL A 195 9.32 -2.59 -21.27
CA VAL A 195 9.03 -3.77 -22.09
C VAL A 195 8.11 -3.43 -23.26
N PHE A 196 7.04 -2.66 -22.99
CA PHE A 196 6.01 -2.38 -24.00
C PHE A 196 6.15 -0.98 -24.64
N GLY A 197 7.03 -0.11 -24.13
CA GLY A 197 7.26 1.21 -24.67
C GLY A 197 6.14 2.21 -24.35
N PHE A 198 5.34 1.95 -23.31
CA PHE A 198 4.26 2.86 -22.92
C PHE A 198 4.81 4.16 -22.36
N ASP A 199 4.08 5.25 -22.58
CA ASP A 199 4.31 6.49 -21.84
C ASP A 199 3.92 6.31 -20.35
N PHE A 200 4.32 7.28 -19.52
CA PHE A 200 4.10 7.22 -18.09
C PHE A 200 2.60 7.13 -17.71
N ILE A 201 1.72 7.84 -18.41
CA ILE A 201 0.30 7.90 -18.06
C ILE A 201 -0.40 6.58 -18.41
N LEU A 202 -0.11 6.03 -19.59
CA LEU A 202 -0.62 4.71 -20.00
C LEU A 202 -0.07 3.60 -19.11
N ALA A 203 1.24 3.61 -18.82
CA ALA A 203 1.88 2.65 -17.93
C ALA A 203 1.27 2.71 -16.52
N SER A 204 1.01 3.92 -16.00
CA SER A 204 0.35 4.12 -14.70
C SER A 204 -1.08 3.58 -14.71
N ALA A 205 -1.86 3.85 -15.75
CA ALA A 205 -3.21 3.34 -15.88
C ALA A 205 -3.23 1.79 -15.90
N CYS A 206 -2.40 1.17 -16.74
CA CYS A 206 -2.28 -0.28 -16.84
C CYS A 206 -1.80 -0.92 -15.53
N SER A 207 -0.79 -0.31 -14.90
CA SER A 207 -0.27 -0.75 -13.60
C SER A 207 -1.35 -0.77 -12.52
N LYS A 208 -2.19 0.26 -12.46
CA LYS A 208 -3.26 0.34 -11.46
C LYS A 208 -4.35 -0.71 -11.68
N LEU A 209 -4.68 -1.03 -12.94
CA LEU A 209 -5.62 -2.12 -13.23
C LEU A 209 -5.09 -3.47 -12.74
N VAL A 210 -3.81 -3.77 -12.98
CA VAL A 210 -3.16 -4.98 -12.46
C VAL A 210 -3.13 -4.94 -10.92
N ASN A 211 -2.77 -3.81 -10.32
CA ASN A 211 -2.66 -3.68 -8.87
C ASN A 211 -4.02 -3.78 -8.15
N ILE A 212 -5.11 -3.31 -8.75
CA ILE A 212 -6.47 -3.56 -8.25
C ILE A 212 -6.74 -5.06 -8.22
N ALA A 213 -6.46 -5.76 -9.31
CA ALA A 213 -6.68 -7.19 -9.40
C ALA A 213 -5.90 -7.98 -8.35
N THR A 214 -4.62 -7.63 -8.15
CA THR A 214 -3.78 -8.28 -7.12
C THR A 214 -4.26 -7.99 -5.71
N ASN A 215 -4.67 -6.76 -5.40
CA ASN A 215 -5.23 -6.41 -4.10
C ASN A 215 -6.55 -7.14 -3.83
N VAL A 216 -7.45 -7.21 -4.82
CA VAL A 216 -8.73 -7.93 -4.70
C VAL A 216 -8.48 -9.43 -4.51
N ALA A 217 -7.54 -10.01 -5.26
CA ALA A 217 -7.16 -11.43 -5.12
C ALA A 217 -6.58 -11.74 -3.75
N ALA A 218 -5.68 -10.90 -3.23
CA ALA A 218 -5.13 -11.05 -1.90
C ALA A 218 -6.21 -10.91 -0.81
N LEU A 219 -7.14 -9.97 -0.96
CA LEU A 219 -8.28 -9.80 -0.06
C LEU A 219 -9.24 -10.99 -0.13
N ALA A 220 -9.43 -11.62 -1.28
CA ALA A 220 -10.22 -12.85 -1.40
C ALA A 220 -9.65 -14.00 -0.56
N PHE A 221 -8.34 -13.97 -0.25
CA PHE A 221 -7.71 -14.87 0.71
C PHE A 221 -7.76 -14.31 2.15
N PHE A 222 -7.31 -13.07 2.38
CA PHE A 222 -7.14 -12.51 3.74
C PHE A 222 -8.46 -12.27 4.47
N ILE A 223 -9.56 -11.91 3.78
CA ILE A 223 -10.86 -11.65 4.42
C ILE A 223 -11.45 -12.93 5.02
N PRO A 224 -11.62 -14.04 4.27
CA PRO A 224 -12.13 -15.28 4.84
C PRO A 224 -11.23 -15.88 5.92
N ALA A 225 -9.91 -15.65 5.82
CA ALA A 225 -8.93 -16.11 6.81
C ALA A 225 -8.93 -15.25 8.11
N GLY A 226 -9.75 -14.19 8.20
CA GLY A 226 -9.80 -13.31 9.37
C GLY A 226 -8.57 -12.38 9.50
N HIS A 227 -7.80 -12.20 8.44
CA HIS A 227 -6.57 -11.42 8.43
C HIS A 227 -6.78 -9.95 8.01
N VAL A 228 -7.87 -9.32 8.44
CA VAL A 228 -8.14 -7.88 8.21
C VAL A 228 -8.65 -7.22 9.47
N VAL A 229 -7.96 -6.18 9.94
CA VAL A 229 -8.38 -5.38 11.09
C VAL A 229 -9.22 -4.20 10.58
N TYR A 230 -10.53 -4.41 10.45
CA TYR A 230 -11.45 -3.44 9.85
C TYR A 230 -11.46 -2.09 10.57
N ALA A 231 -11.36 -2.08 11.90
CA ALA A 231 -11.32 -0.85 12.71
C ALA A 231 -10.15 0.07 12.34
N VAL A 232 -9.06 -0.51 11.80
CA VAL A 232 -7.87 0.21 11.33
C VAL A 232 -7.95 0.43 9.82
N ALA A 233 -8.35 -0.61 9.07
CA ALA A 233 -8.38 -0.57 7.61
C ALA A 233 -9.36 0.46 7.06
N ALA A 234 -10.55 0.63 7.68
CA ALA A 234 -11.58 1.54 7.18
C ALA A 234 -11.14 3.02 7.23
N PRO A 235 -10.70 3.58 8.37
CA PRO A 235 -10.21 4.96 8.39
C PRO A 235 -8.96 5.15 7.52
N MET A 236 -8.05 4.16 7.48
CA MET A 236 -6.90 4.18 6.56
C MET A 236 -7.34 4.22 5.10
N ALA A 237 -8.37 3.46 4.71
CA ALA A 237 -8.89 3.45 3.34
C ALA A 237 -9.41 4.83 2.92
N VAL A 238 -10.16 5.50 3.79
CA VAL A 238 -10.64 6.88 3.52
C VAL A 238 -9.46 7.83 3.29
N CYS A 239 -8.46 7.80 4.17
CA CYS A 239 -7.29 8.65 4.05
C CYS A 239 -6.44 8.29 2.81
N ASN A 240 -6.34 7.00 2.47
CA ASN A 240 -5.64 6.54 1.27
C ASN A 240 -6.35 7.01 -0.01
N ILE A 241 -7.69 7.00 -0.06
CA ILE A 241 -8.48 7.57 -1.16
C ILE A 241 -8.20 9.07 -1.33
N LEU A 242 -8.25 9.84 -0.24
CA LEU A 242 -7.97 11.28 -0.26
C LEU A 242 -6.54 11.56 -0.75
N GLY A 243 -5.58 10.78 -0.27
CA GLY A 243 -4.20 10.81 -0.75
C GLY A 243 -4.08 10.49 -2.24
N ALA A 244 -4.76 9.44 -2.69
CA ALA A 244 -4.74 8.99 -4.08
C ALA A 244 -5.33 10.03 -5.04
N LEU A 245 -6.43 10.68 -4.69
CA LEU A 245 -7.02 11.76 -5.46
C LEU A 245 -6.07 12.96 -5.55
N THR A 246 -5.47 13.35 -4.43
CA THR A 246 -4.49 14.44 -4.36
C THR A 246 -3.23 14.12 -5.18
N GLY A 247 -2.70 12.90 -5.03
CA GLY A 247 -1.51 12.43 -5.74
C GLY A 247 -1.71 12.36 -7.25
N THR A 248 -2.88 11.88 -7.70
CA THR A 248 -3.22 11.86 -9.12
C THR A 248 -3.30 13.30 -9.69
N TRP A 249 -3.93 14.20 -8.96
CA TRP A 249 -4.03 15.61 -9.38
C TRP A 249 -2.64 16.27 -9.51
N ILE A 250 -1.74 16.04 -8.54
CA ILE A 250 -0.37 16.55 -8.58
C ILE A 250 0.42 15.92 -9.74
N ALA A 251 0.34 14.59 -9.90
CA ALA A 251 1.07 13.87 -10.93
C ALA A 251 0.69 14.34 -12.36
N VAL A 252 -0.59 14.61 -12.57
CA VAL A 252 -1.09 15.12 -13.88
C VAL A 252 -0.68 16.57 -14.13
N ARG A 253 -0.64 17.43 -13.08
CA ARG A 253 -0.37 18.87 -13.24
C ARG A 253 1.10 19.25 -13.14
N ARG A 254 1.86 18.64 -12.23
CA ARG A 254 3.25 19.00 -11.90
C ARG A 254 4.28 17.92 -12.27
N GLY A 255 3.83 16.77 -12.77
CA GLY A 255 4.69 15.62 -13.03
C GLY A 255 5.05 14.84 -11.77
N ALA A 256 5.68 13.67 -11.96
CA ALA A 256 5.99 12.73 -10.88
C ALA A 256 7.22 13.13 -10.04
N ALA A 257 8.05 14.07 -10.50
CA ALA A 257 9.33 14.38 -9.87
C ALA A 257 9.20 14.92 -8.43
N PHE A 258 8.27 15.83 -8.19
CA PHE A 258 8.03 16.39 -6.85
C PHE A 258 7.58 15.33 -5.84
N VAL A 259 6.63 14.49 -6.26
CA VAL A 259 6.08 13.43 -5.40
C VAL A 259 7.15 12.39 -5.07
N ARG A 260 8.08 12.14 -6.00
CA ARG A 260 9.21 11.25 -5.79
C ARG A 260 10.15 11.71 -4.67
N ILE A 261 10.45 13.00 -4.58
CA ILE A 261 11.30 13.55 -3.49
C ILE A 261 10.62 13.33 -2.15
N LEU A 262 9.34 13.67 -2.03
CA LEU A 262 8.55 13.44 -0.80
C LEU A 262 8.55 11.96 -0.42
N PHE A 263 8.36 11.07 -1.40
CA PHE A 263 8.41 9.62 -1.20
C PHE A 263 9.74 9.17 -0.62
N LEU A 264 10.86 9.58 -1.21
CA LEU A 264 12.20 9.19 -0.74
C LEU A 264 12.47 9.66 0.68
N VAL A 265 12.07 10.88 1.04
CA VAL A 265 12.23 11.40 2.40
C VAL A 265 11.45 10.55 3.40
N LEU A 266 10.17 10.30 3.15
CA LEU A 266 9.33 9.48 4.02
C LEU A 266 9.84 8.05 4.13
N LEU A 267 10.29 7.48 3.02
CA LEU A 267 10.82 6.11 2.98
C LEU A 267 12.10 5.97 3.81
N VAL A 268 13.03 6.92 3.71
CA VAL A 268 14.27 6.93 4.52
C VAL A 268 13.92 6.98 6.01
N LEU A 269 13.03 7.87 6.42
CA LEU A 269 12.60 7.98 7.83
C LEU A 269 12.00 6.67 8.35
N LEU A 270 11.16 6.02 7.54
CA LEU A 270 10.53 4.75 7.92
C LEU A 270 11.53 3.58 7.96
N ILE A 271 12.49 3.53 7.02
CA ILE A 271 13.55 2.52 7.02
C ILE A 271 14.41 2.66 8.29
N VAL A 272 14.85 3.87 8.61
CA VAL A 272 15.67 4.13 9.81
C VAL A 272 14.93 3.67 11.06
N LYS A 273 13.66 4.05 11.20
CA LYS A 273 12.84 3.66 12.35
C LYS A 273 12.63 2.15 12.42
N LEU A 274 12.25 1.51 11.31
CA LEU A 274 12.01 0.06 11.28
C LEU A 274 13.29 -0.74 11.55
N SER A 275 14.44 -0.28 11.02
CA SER A 275 15.74 -0.88 11.30
C SER A 275 16.09 -0.77 12.78
N TYR A 276 15.86 0.40 13.39
CA TYR A 276 16.09 0.59 14.82
C TYR A 276 15.23 -0.37 15.66
N ASP A 277 13.95 -0.49 15.33
CA ASP A 277 13.02 -1.34 16.09
C ASP A 277 13.30 -2.85 15.92
N ILE A 278 13.92 -3.27 14.81
CA ILE A 278 14.28 -4.70 14.57
C ILE A 278 15.61 -5.07 15.24
N PHE A 279 16.61 -4.19 15.21
CA PHE A 279 17.97 -4.53 15.64
C PHE A 279 18.31 -4.08 17.06
N PHE A 280 17.54 -3.14 17.66
CA PHE A 280 17.85 -2.53 18.95
C PHE A 280 16.72 -2.64 19.99
N LYS A 281 15.58 -3.24 19.65
CA LYS A 281 14.50 -3.64 20.55
C LYS A 281 14.26 -5.14 20.49
#